data_4533ddc4189d7c1164996dcad7f7e6f7
#
_entry.id   4533ddc4189d7c1164996dcad7f7e6f7
#
_cell.length_a   1.000
_cell.length_b   1.000
_cell.length_c   1.000
_cell.angle_alpha   90.00
_cell.angle_beta   90.00
_cell.angle_gamma   90.00
#
_symmetry.space_group_name_H-M   'P 1'
#
loop_
_entity.id
_entity.type
_entity.pdbx_description
1 polymer ?
#
loop_
_entity_poly.entity_id
_entity_poly.type
_entity_poly.pdbx_seq_one_letter_code
_entity_poly.pdbx_strand_id
1 'polypeptide(L)'
;DDPNRIVMYRVAACLKHFMAYGVPVPGKDRTPSSVTRNALREKYFAPFLECIRAGALSLMVNSSNNDGMPFHANRELLTGWLKEELNWDGVIVTDWNDIYNLYERDHIAESRKDAVRIAINAGIDMAMVPLDRDFCVYLRELVEEGLVSERRIDDAVRRILRLKMRIGLFEEPFPDTSKFDRFASDEFAAVALQAAEESEVLLKNDGGLLPLPKSARILLTGPNANSMRCLNGGWSYTWQGERCDEF
;
A
#
# COMPACT_ATOMS: atom_id res chain seq x y z
N ASP A 1 -0.25 7.38 -30.09
CA ASP A 1 -0.49 6.75 -28.78
C ASP A 1 0.83 6.67 -28.05
N ASP A 2 0.99 7.41 -26.95
CA ASP A 2 2.18 7.34 -26.09
C ASP A 2 2.12 6.00 -25.32
N PRO A 3 3.05 5.07 -25.52
CA PRO A 3 3.06 3.78 -24.84
C PRO A 3 3.22 3.92 -23.31
N ASN A 4 3.62 5.11 -22.83
CA ASN A 4 3.75 5.44 -21.40
C ASN A 4 2.49 6.06 -20.80
N ARG A 5 1.45 6.33 -21.61
CA ARG A 5 0.19 6.88 -21.14
C ARG A 5 -0.75 5.76 -20.67
N ILE A 6 -1.19 5.82 -19.43
CA ILE A 6 -2.26 4.94 -18.95
C ILE A 6 -3.56 5.40 -19.61
N VAL A 7 -4.21 4.49 -20.35
CA VAL A 7 -5.50 4.78 -20.99
C VAL A 7 -6.58 5.09 -19.95
N MET A 8 -7.49 6.00 -20.27
CA MET A 8 -8.47 6.63 -19.38
C MET A 8 -9.35 5.69 -18.54
N TYR A 9 -9.42 4.42 -18.87
CA TYR A 9 -10.18 3.41 -18.12
C TYR A 9 -9.28 2.50 -17.24
N ARG A 10 -8.04 2.91 -17.01
CA ARG A 10 -7.07 2.20 -16.16
C ARG A 10 -6.57 3.11 -15.04
N VAL A 11 -6.12 2.52 -13.96
CA VAL A 11 -5.51 3.22 -12.83
C VAL A 11 -4.04 2.83 -12.67
N ALA A 12 -3.25 3.71 -12.09
CA ALA A 12 -1.87 3.36 -11.70
C ALA A 12 -1.89 2.40 -10.51
N ALA A 13 -1.19 1.28 -10.64
CA ALA A 13 -1.00 0.37 -9.53
C ALA A 13 -0.10 1.01 -8.46
N CYS A 14 -0.48 0.85 -7.19
CA CYS A 14 0.35 1.18 -6.03
C CYS A 14 0.74 -0.12 -5.32
N LEU A 15 2.01 -0.48 -5.41
CA LEU A 15 2.53 -1.69 -4.78
C LEU A 15 2.62 -1.52 -3.27
N LYS A 16 2.12 -2.47 -2.47
CA LYS A 16 2.18 -2.36 -1.01
C LYS A 16 2.23 -3.71 -0.30
N HIS A 17 2.78 -3.74 0.92
CA HIS A 17 3.54 -2.66 1.55
C HIS A 17 5.03 -3.01 1.47
N PHE A 18 5.83 -2.13 0.93
CA PHE A 18 7.25 -2.33 0.65
C PHE A 18 8.11 -2.20 1.91
N MET A 19 8.74 -3.28 2.39
CA MET A 19 8.60 -4.68 2.05
C MET A 19 8.60 -5.55 3.30
N ALA A 20 8.53 -6.88 3.15
CA ALA A 20 8.51 -7.83 4.26
C ALA A 20 7.33 -7.63 5.25
N TYR A 21 6.23 -7.01 4.81
CA TYR A 21 5.06 -6.70 5.64
C TYR A 21 4.38 -7.96 6.21
N GLY A 22 4.38 -9.06 5.46
CA GLY A 22 3.72 -10.31 5.83
C GLY A 22 4.52 -11.23 6.74
N VAL A 23 5.68 -10.80 7.27
CA VAL A 23 6.57 -11.64 8.10
C VAL A 23 7.01 -10.97 9.40
N PRO A 24 6.09 -10.38 10.17
CA PRO A 24 6.43 -9.83 11.47
C PRO A 24 6.75 -10.97 12.45
N VAL A 25 7.80 -10.79 13.27
CA VAL A 25 8.25 -11.81 14.21
C VAL A 25 7.14 -12.31 15.16
N PRO A 26 6.32 -11.44 15.77
CA PRO A 26 5.24 -11.90 16.66
C PRO A 26 3.92 -12.23 15.92
N GLY A 27 3.89 -12.18 14.60
CA GLY A 27 2.67 -12.44 13.83
C GLY A 27 1.56 -11.38 13.94
N LYS A 28 1.88 -10.18 14.44
CA LYS A 28 0.94 -9.08 14.59
C LYS A 28 1.20 -7.97 13.57
N ASP A 29 0.11 -7.34 13.12
CA ASP A 29 0.18 -6.21 12.20
C ASP A 29 1.10 -5.09 12.71
N ARG A 30 1.90 -4.48 11.81
CA ARG A 30 2.79 -3.34 12.05
C ARG A 30 3.86 -3.57 13.13
N THR A 31 4.19 -4.82 13.41
CA THR A 31 5.27 -5.18 14.32
C THR A 31 6.56 -5.54 13.58
N PRO A 32 7.73 -5.51 14.25
CA PRO A 32 9.00 -5.71 13.59
C PRO A 32 9.17 -7.05 12.87
N SER A 33 9.82 -7.02 11.73
CA SER A 33 10.39 -8.19 11.07
C SER A 33 11.87 -8.37 11.43
N SER A 34 12.38 -9.59 11.26
CA SER A 34 13.81 -9.91 11.38
C SER A 34 14.21 -10.74 10.16
N VAL A 35 14.60 -10.06 9.11
CA VAL A 35 14.92 -10.65 7.81
C VAL A 35 16.30 -10.17 7.38
N THR A 36 17.17 -11.11 7.05
CA THR A 36 18.51 -10.75 6.56
C THR A 36 18.44 -9.94 5.25
N ARG A 37 19.46 -9.10 5.02
CA ARG A 37 19.55 -8.30 3.79
C ARG A 37 19.45 -9.15 2.51
N ASN A 38 20.08 -10.33 2.50
CA ASN A 38 20.00 -11.25 1.36
C ASN A 38 18.58 -11.78 1.16
N ALA A 39 17.91 -12.20 2.22
CA ALA A 39 16.53 -12.66 2.13
C ALA A 39 15.57 -11.52 1.74
N LEU A 40 15.79 -10.29 2.22
CA LEU A 40 15.06 -9.11 1.74
C LEU A 40 15.19 -8.98 0.23
N ARG A 41 16.42 -9.12 -0.30
CA ARG A 41 16.71 -8.98 -1.73
C ARG A 41 16.09 -10.11 -2.58
N GLU A 42 16.29 -11.34 -2.16
CA GLU A 42 15.92 -12.51 -2.96
C GLU A 42 14.44 -12.85 -2.90
N LYS A 43 13.81 -12.69 -1.72
CA LYS A 43 12.43 -13.15 -1.50
C LYS A 43 11.41 -12.03 -1.51
N TYR A 44 11.71 -10.94 -0.80
CA TYR A 44 10.72 -9.89 -0.54
C TYR A 44 10.80 -8.73 -1.52
N PHE A 45 11.96 -8.49 -2.12
CA PHE A 45 12.12 -7.49 -3.18
C PHE A 45 11.72 -8.03 -4.56
N ALA A 46 11.97 -9.29 -4.83
CA ALA A 46 11.73 -9.88 -6.15
C ALA A 46 10.29 -9.65 -6.68
N PRO A 47 9.20 -9.84 -5.91
CA PRO A 47 7.85 -9.55 -6.39
C PRO A 47 7.64 -8.07 -6.75
N PHE A 48 8.18 -7.16 -5.96
CA PHE A 48 8.11 -5.73 -6.26
C PHE A 48 8.89 -5.38 -7.54
N LEU A 49 10.06 -5.98 -7.71
CA LEU A 49 10.88 -5.80 -8.91
C LEU A 49 10.11 -6.19 -10.18
N GLU A 50 9.47 -7.34 -10.18
CA GLU A 50 8.68 -7.80 -11.33
C GLU A 50 7.45 -6.91 -11.58
N CYS A 51 6.78 -6.45 -10.53
CA CYS A 51 5.68 -5.50 -10.67
C CYS A 51 6.15 -4.13 -11.20
N ILE A 52 7.33 -3.66 -10.77
CA ILE A 52 7.95 -2.44 -11.29
C ILE A 52 8.29 -2.61 -12.78
N ARG A 53 8.87 -3.74 -13.16
CA ARG A 53 9.16 -4.08 -14.57
C ARG A 53 7.90 -4.17 -15.43
N ALA A 54 6.80 -4.63 -14.83
CA ALA A 54 5.47 -4.66 -15.46
C ALA A 54 4.81 -3.28 -15.57
N GLY A 55 5.41 -2.21 -15.04
CA GLY A 55 4.96 -0.84 -15.20
C GLY A 55 4.24 -0.22 -14.01
N ALA A 56 4.40 -0.75 -12.80
CA ALA A 56 3.87 -0.10 -11.60
C ALA A 56 4.51 1.27 -11.38
N LEU A 57 3.69 2.29 -11.10
CA LEU A 57 4.11 3.70 -11.04
C LEU A 57 4.16 4.28 -9.64
N SER A 58 3.70 3.56 -8.63
CA SER A 58 3.78 4.01 -7.24
C SER A 58 3.96 2.83 -6.28
N LEU A 59 4.43 3.15 -5.08
CA LEU A 59 4.75 2.17 -4.06
C LEU A 59 4.52 2.80 -2.69
N MET A 60 3.83 2.06 -1.81
CA MET A 60 3.63 2.43 -0.40
C MET A 60 4.60 1.67 0.49
N VAL A 61 5.27 2.39 1.39
CA VAL A 61 6.26 1.81 2.30
C VAL A 61 5.58 1.04 3.43
N ASN A 62 6.23 -0.01 3.92
CA ASN A 62 5.76 -0.82 5.04
C ASN A 62 5.79 -0.05 6.37
N SER A 63 4.68 -0.07 7.09
CA SER A 63 4.49 0.57 8.40
C SER A 63 5.13 -0.22 9.55
N SER A 64 6.36 -0.69 9.39
CA SER A 64 7.11 -1.35 10.47
C SER A 64 8.61 -1.13 10.31
N ASN A 65 9.39 -1.91 11.03
CA ASN A 65 10.85 -1.92 10.91
C ASN A 65 11.37 -3.34 10.67
N ASN A 66 12.60 -3.44 10.18
CA ASN A 66 13.35 -4.69 10.10
C ASN A 66 14.60 -4.58 10.95
N ASP A 67 14.73 -5.44 11.96
CA ASP A 67 15.86 -5.43 12.91
C ASP A 67 16.12 -4.03 13.51
N GLY A 68 15.05 -3.31 13.84
CA GLY A 68 15.11 -1.97 14.45
C GLY A 68 15.26 -0.81 13.46
N MET A 69 15.49 -1.06 12.16
CA MET A 69 15.52 -0.01 11.13
C MET A 69 14.13 0.15 10.50
N PRO A 70 13.40 1.26 10.75
CA PRO A 70 12.12 1.55 10.10
C PRO A 70 12.28 1.65 8.59
N PHE A 71 11.33 1.05 7.84
CA PHE A 71 11.38 1.10 6.38
C PHE A 71 11.31 2.53 5.84
N HIS A 72 10.58 3.42 6.52
CA HIS A 72 10.49 4.85 6.15
C HIS A 72 11.80 5.65 6.36
N ALA A 73 12.75 5.12 7.12
CA ALA A 73 14.07 5.71 7.32
C ALA A 73 15.18 5.02 6.51
N ASN A 74 14.85 3.93 5.83
CA ASN A 74 15.85 3.09 5.17
C ASN A 74 16.22 3.62 3.78
N ARG A 75 17.21 4.53 3.74
CA ARG A 75 17.72 5.11 2.49
C ARG A 75 18.26 4.07 1.51
N GLU A 76 18.88 2.99 2.00
CA GLU A 76 19.42 1.94 1.11
C GLU A 76 18.30 1.34 0.26
N LEU A 77 17.16 1.03 0.88
CA LEU A 77 16.04 0.40 0.17
C LEU A 77 15.30 1.41 -0.71
N LEU A 78 14.97 2.59 -0.17
CA LEU A 78 14.10 3.56 -0.86
C LEU A 78 14.85 4.32 -1.95
N THR A 79 16.06 4.73 -1.69
CA THR A 79 16.88 5.46 -2.66
C THR A 79 17.82 4.50 -3.38
N GLY A 80 18.62 3.74 -2.65
CA GLY A 80 19.65 2.89 -3.23
C GLY A 80 19.09 1.85 -4.20
N TRP A 81 18.14 1.02 -3.75
CA TRP A 81 17.62 -0.04 -4.62
C TRP A 81 16.60 0.47 -5.65
N LEU A 82 15.64 1.32 -5.23
CA LEU A 82 14.56 1.72 -6.13
C LEU A 82 14.97 2.83 -7.10
N LYS A 83 15.62 3.88 -6.60
CA LYS A 83 15.92 5.06 -7.43
C LYS A 83 17.26 4.99 -8.12
N GLU A 84 18.33 4.57 -7.40
CA GLU A 84 19.69 4.56 -7.94
C GLU A 84 19.97 3.29 -8.75
N GLU A 85 19.71 2.10 -8.22
CA GLU A 85 20.01 0.84 -8.88
C GLU A 85 19.04 0.51 -10.03
N LEU A 86 17.71 0.59 -9.76
CA LEU A 86 16.69 0.32 -10.77
C LEU A 86 16.42 1.49 -11.70
N ASN A 87 16.92 2.69 -11.36
CA ASN A 87 16.54 3.92 -12.04
C ASN A 87 15.01 4.09 -12.18
N TRP A 88 14.26 3.61 -11.18
CA TRP A 88 12.82 3.67 -11.18
C TRP A 88 12.33 5.10 -10.93
N ASP A 89 11.44 5.59 -11.78
CA ASP A 89 10.95 6.95 -11.77
C ASP A 89 9.55 7.09 -11.11
N GLY A 90 9.05 6.02 -10.50
CA GLY A 90 7.78 6.01 -9.76
C GLY A 90 7.81 6.78 -8.45
N VAL A 91 6.64 6.88 -7.82
CA VAL A 91 6.40 7.64 -6.59
C VAL A 91 6.45 6.72 -5.37
N ILE A 92 7.21 7.11 -4.36
CA ILE A 92 7.26 6.45 -3.06
C ILE A 92 6.38 7.24 -2.08
N VAL A 93 5.27 6.62 -1.64
CA VAL A 93 4.36 7.18 -0.64
C VAL A 93 4.53 6.47 0.70
N THR A 94 4.32 7.19 1.80
CA THR A 94 4.30 6.58 3.14
C THR A 94 3.02 5.78 3.37
N ASP A 95 3.00 4.93 4.38
CA ASP A 95 1.77 4.48 5.01
C ASP A 95 1.23 5.58 5.97
N TRP A 96 0.09 5.34 6.58
CA TRP A 96 -0.67 6.29 7.38
C TRP A 96 0.09 6.79 8.60
N ASN A 97 0.40 8.09 8.64
CA ASN A 97 1.11 8.81 9.70
C ASN A 97 2.53 8.30 10.02
N ASP A 98 3.13 7.50 9.17
CA ASP A 98 4.37 6.79 9.48
C ASP A 98 5.64 7.64 9.46
N ILE A 99 5.59 8.86 8.92
CA ILE A 99 6.70 9.79 9.14
C ILE A 99 6.81 10.13 10.63
N TYR A 100 5.71 10.49 11.27
CA TYR A 100 5.73 10.84 12.69
C TYR A 100 5.99 9.64 13.59
N ASN A 101 5.67 8.44 13.14
CA ASN A 101 5.99 7.21 13.86
C ASN A 101 7.49 6.97 14.02
N LEU A 102 8.35 7.57 13.19
CA LEU A 102 9.81 7.54 13.43
C LEU A 102 10.21 8.20 14.75
N TYR A 103 9.41 9.18 15.21
CA TYR A 103 9.54 9.80 16.52
C TYR A 103 8.67 9.11 17.58
N GLU A 104 7.36 8.93 17.31
CA GLU A 104 6.38 8.55 18.30
C GLU A 104 6.41 7.05 18.66
N ARG A 105 6.74 6.19 17.70
CA ARG A 105 6.78 4.73 17.87
C ARG A 105 8.19 4.16 17.84
N ASP A 106 8.96 4.51 16.84
CA ASP A 106 10.25 3.89 16.56
C ASP A 106 11.41 4.59 17.31
N HIS A 107 11.19 5.80 17.82
CA HIS A 107 12.12 6.59 18.64
C HIS A 107 13.51 6.77 18.02
N ILE A 108 13.61 6.83 16.69
CA ILE A 108 14.86 7.09 15.97
C ILE A 108 15.03 8.58 15.58
N ALA A 109 14.00 9.38 15.74
CA ALA A 109 14.01 10.82 15.53
C ALA A 109 13.89 11.56 16.87
N GLU A 110 14.48 12.76 16.97
CA GLU A 110 14.44 13.59 18.18
C GLU A 110 13.14 14.41 18.30
N SER A 111 12.43 14.58 17.19
CA SER A 111 11.16 15.32 17.09
C SER A 111 10.40 14.95 15.84
N ARG A 112 9.13 15.40 15.70
CA ARG A 112 8.38 15.25 14.45
C ARG A 112 9.08 15.92 13.26
N LYS A 113 9.70 17.09 13.45
CA LYS A 113 10.48 17.78 12.43
C LYS A 113 11.69 16.95 11.99
N ASP A 114 12.40 16.35 12.94
CA ASP A 114 13.52 15.45 12.63
C ASP A 114 13.07 14.18 11.91
N ALA A 115 11.91 13.64 12.28
CA ALA A 115 11.29 12.52 11.56
C ALA A 115 11.02 12.85 10.08
N VAL A 116 10.53 14.06 9.79
CA VAL A 116 10.37 14.55 8.40
C VAL A 116 11.71 14.60 7.68
N ARG A 117 12.76 15.13 8.32
CA ARG A 117 14.12 15.18 7.75
C ARG A 117 14.63 13.81 7.38
N ILE A 118 14.51 12.85 8.29
CA ILE A 118 14.96 11.46 8.08
C ILE A 118 14.22 10.82 6.91
N ALA A 119 12.89 10.84 6.92
CA ALA A 119 12.07 10.18 5.91
C ALA A 119 12.27 10.77 4.50
N ILE A 120 12.28 12.09 4.38
CA ILE A 120 12.46 12.77 3.08
C ILE A 120 13.86 12.49 2.51
N ASN A 121 14.91 12.55 3.35
CA ASN A 121 16.26 12.22 2.92
C ASN A 121 16.44 10.71 2.64
N ALA A 122 15.63 9.83 3.22
CA ALA A 122 15.63 8.42 2.89
C ALA A 122 15.05 8.15 1.48
N GLY A 123 14.20 9.03 0.96
CA GLY A 123 13.69 8.91 -0.41
C GLY A 123 12.16 8.97 -0.56
N ILE A 124 11.43 9.27 0.51
CA ILE A 124 9.96 9.46 0.45
C ILE A 124 9.63 10.65 -0.44
N ASP A 125 8.67 10.49 -1.35
CA ASP A 125 8.22 11.52 -2.29
C ASP A 125 6.89 12.14 -1.89
N MET A 126 5.99 11.35 -1.30
CA MET A 126 4.67 11.78 -0.86
C MET A 126 4.40 11.31 0.56
N ALA A 127 3.97 12.23 1.42
CA ALA A 127 3.65 11.95 2.81
C ALA A 127 2.14 11.73 2.99
N MET A 128 1.78 10.62 3.64
CA MET A 128 0.42 10.39 4.12
C MET A 128 0.33 10.85 5.58
N VAL A 129 0.18 12.16 5.79
CA VAL A 129 0.04 12.81 7.10
C VAL A 129 -1.33 13.46 7.16
N PRO A 130 -2.40 12.70 7.50
CA PRO A 130 -3.78 13.14 7.29
C PRO A 130 -4.34 14.01 8.42
N LEU A 131 -3.65 14.11 9.55
CA LEU A 131 -4.23 14.66 10.78
C LEU A 131 -3.90 16.14 11.01
N ASP A 132 -2.86 16.65 10.36
CA ASP A 132 -2.41 18.05 10.50
C ASP A 132 -1.69 18.56 9.24
N ARG A 133 -1.23 19.80 9.28
CA ARG A 133 -0.43 20.44 8.21
C ARG A 133 1.02 20.74 8.63
N ASP A 134 1.42 20.28 9.79
CA ASP A 134 2.74 20.57 10.36
C ASP A 134 3.87 20.01 9.50
N PHE A 135 3.61 18.89 8.81
CA PHE A 135 4.55 18.35 7.82
C PHE A 135 5.02 19.40 6.80
N CYS A 136 4.11 20.21 6.27
CA CYS A 136 4.45 21.22 5.28
C CYS A 136 5.30 22.35 5.90
N VAL A 137 5.00 22.70 7.15
CA VAL A 137 5.77 23.71 7.90
C VAL A 137 7.19 23.18 8.17
N TYR A 138 7.31 22.00 8.75
CA TYR A 138 8.60 21.36 9.03
C TYR A 138 9.45 21.17 7.77
N LEU A 139 8.84 20.72 6.68
CA LEU A 139 9.57 20.49 5.43
C LEU A 139 10.14 21.79 4.86
N ARG A 140 9.37 22.89 4.88
CA ARG A 140 9.84 24.21 4.45
C ARG A 140 11.01 24.68 5.32
N GLU A 141 10.86 24.63 6.65
CA GLU A 141 11.92 25.02 7.58
C GLU A 141 13.20 24.19 7.35
N LEU A 142 13.07 22.87 7.15
CA LEU A 142 14.21 21.99 6.87
C LEU A 142 14.96 22.35 5.59
N VAL A 143 14.25 22.85 4.57
CA VAL A 143 14.87 23.37 3.35
C VAL A 143 15.57 24.69 3.61
N GLU A 144 14.92 25.63 4.32
CA GLU A 144 15.50 26.93 4.71
C GLU A 144 16.76 26.75 5.56
N GLU A 145 16.78 25.74 6.43
CA GLU A 145 17.93 25.36 7.25
C GLU A 145 19.02 24.57 6.50
N GLY A 146 18.78 24.19 5.25
CA GLY A 146 19.72 23.37 4.45
C GLY A 146 19.81 21.91 4.86
N LEU A 147 18.91 21.41 5.72
CA LEU A 147 18.87 20.01 6.20
C LEU A 147 18.16 19.08 5.23
N VAL A 148 17.36 19.62 4.32
CA VAL A 148 16.78 18.95 3.15
C VAL A 148 17.10 19.83 1.94
N SER A 149 17.69 19.24 0.90
CA SER A 149 18.05 20.04 -0.29
C SER A 149 16.82 20.31 -1.16
N GLU A 150 16.76 21.49 -1.81
CA GLU A 150 15.74 21.80 -2.83
C GLU A 150 15.73 20.74 -3.95
N ARG A 151 16.90 20.23 -4.35
CA ARG A 151 17.01 19.15 -5.34
C ARG A 151 16.22 17.89 -4.93
N ARG A 152 16.18 17.57 -3.62
CA ARG A 152 15.39 16.44 -3.10
C ARG A 152 13.89 16.70 -3.23
N ILE A 153 13.47 17.94 -2.96
CA ILE A 153 12.08 18.35 -3.15
C ILE A 153 11.70 18.32 -4.63
N ASP A 154 12.53 18.87 -5.48
CA ASP A 154 12.36 18.83 -6.94
C ASP A 154 12.20 17.41 -7.48
N ASP A 155 13.01 16.45 -7.01
CA ASP A 155 12.88 15.05 -7.42
C ASP A 155 11.51 14.49 -7.02
N ALA A 156 11.05 14.73 -5.77
CA ALA A 156 9.73 14.29 -5.31
C ALA A 156 8.59 14.90 -6.15
N VAL A 157 8.63 16.22 -6.34
CA VAL A 157 7.62 16.94 -7.13
C VAL A 157 7.58 16.44 -8.58
N ARG A 158 8.75 16.27 -9.23
CA ARG A 158 8.81 15.75 -10.60
C ARG A 158 8.22 14.36 -10.71
N ARG A 159 8.44 13.47 -9.75
CA ARG A 159 7.85 12.12 -9.73
C ARG A 159 6.34 12.16 -9.62
N ILE A 160 5.82 12.97 -8.69
CA ILE A 160 4.37 13.14 -8.49
C ILE A 160 3.72 13.75 -9.73
N LEU A 161 4.29 14.83 -10.30
CA LEU A 161 3.74 15.47 -11.49
C LEU A 161 3.79 14.53 -12.71
N ARG A 162 4.88 13.78 -12.88
CA ARG A 162 5.00 12.76 -13.94
C ARG A 162 3.92 11.69 -13.82
N LEU A 163 3.66 11.18 -12.61
CA LEU A 163 2.58 10.25 -12.37
C LEU A 163 1.23 10.84 -12.78
N LYS A 164 0.92 12.05 -12.34
CA LYS A 164 -0.32 12.76 -12.68
C LYS A 164 -0.48 12.95 -14.20
N MET A 165 0.60 13.29 -14.89
CA MET A 165 0.59 13.40 -16.37
C MET A 165 0.33 12.05 -17.04
N ARG A 166 1.00 10.99 -16.59
CA ARG A 166 0.85 9.64 -17.17
C ARG A 166 -0.58 9.09 -17.03
N ILE A 167 -1.27 9.42 -15.96
CA ILE A 167 -2.66 8.99 -15.74
C ILE A 167 -3.71 9.99 -16.25
N GLY A 168 -3.30 11.07 -16.90
CA GLY A 168 -4.19 12.03 -17.56
C GLY A 168 -4.95 12.98 -16.63
N LEU A 169 -4.46 13.17 -15.37
CA LEU A 169 -5.17 14.01 -14.38
C LEU A 169 -5.21 15.49 -14.73
N PHE A 170 -4.38 15.98 -15.64
CA PHE A 170 -4.42 17.37 -16.10
C PHE A 170 -5.43 17.58 -17.21
N GLU A 171 -5.66 16.56 -18.02
CA GLU A 171 -6.60 16.58 -19.13
C GLU A 171 -8.03 16.24 -18.66
N GLU A 172 -8.13 15.26 -17.76
CA GLU A 172 -9.41 14.77 -17.21
C GLU A 172 -9.31 14.60 -15.69
N PRO A 173 -9.39 15.70 -14.92
CA PRO A 173 -9.25 15.66 -13.46
C PRO A 173 -10.42 14.98 -12.75
N PHE A 174 -11.58 14.89 -13.41
CA PHE A 174 -12.79 14.27 -12.87
C PHE A 174 -13.23 13.10 -13.76
N PRO A 175 -13.57 11.94 -13.16
CA PRO A 175 -14.05 10.81 -13.94
C PRO A 175 -15.44 11.12 -14.52
N ASP A 176 -15.65 10.77 -15.80
CA ASP A 176 -16.96 10.77 -16.42
C ASP A 176 -17.68 9.47 -16.06
N THR A 177 -18.54 9.53 -15.05
CA THR A 177 -19.28 8.37 -14.54
C THR A 177 -20.24 7.76 -15.56
N SER A 178 -20.63 8.48 -16.61
CA SER A 178 -21.47 7.94 -17.69
C SER A 178 -20.79 6.84 -18.50
N LYS A 179 -19.45 6.74 -18.39
CA LYS A 179 -18.64 5.70 -19.06
C LYS A 179 -18.52 4.41 -18.25
N PHE A 180 -19.12 4.36 -17.05
CA PHE A 180 -19.03 3.22 -16.13
C PHE A 180 -20.35 2.43 -16.06
N ASP A 181 -20.98 2.19 -17.19
CA ASP A 181 -22.25 1.47 -17.33
C ASP A 181 -22.20 0.02 -16.81
N ARG A 182 -21.01 -0.57 -16.78
CA ARG A 182 -20.78 -1.92 -16.23
C ARG A 182 -20.48 -1.96 -14.74
N PHE A 183 -20.40 -0.79 -14.07
CA PHE A 183 -20.16 -0.75 -12.63
C PHE A 183 -21.31 -1.47 -11.88
N ALA A 184 -20.95 -2.40 -10.99
CA ALA A 184 -21.89 -3.25 -10.24
C ALA A 184 -22.85 -4.07 -11.12
N SER A 185 -22.47 -4.39 -12.36
CA SER A 185 -23.26 -5.23 -13.26
C SER A 185 -23.35 -6.68 -12.79
N ASP A 186 -24.39 -7.39 -13.24
CA ASP A 186 -24.54 -8.83 -13.00
C ASP A 186 -23.34 -9.64 -13.51
N GLU A 187 -22.73 -9.20 -14.63
CA GLU A 187 -21.51 -9.82 -15.17
C GLU A 187 -20.36 -9.74 -14.16
N PHE A 188 -20.15 -8.56 -13.54
CA PHE A 188 -19.09 -8.41 -12.53
C PHE A 188 -19.41 -9.14 -11.23
N ALA A 189 -20.67 -9.20 -10.84
CA ALA A 189 -21.14 -10.01 -9.72
C ALA A 189 -20.87 -11.51 -9.94
N ALA A 190 -21.11 -12.03 -11.14
CA ALA A 190 -20.82 -13.41 -11.49
C ALA A 190 -19.31 -13.72 -11.43
N VAL A 191 -18.45 -12.83 -11.94
CA VAL A 191 -17.00 -12.99 -11.85
C VAL A 191 -16.52 -12.95 -10.38
N ALA A 192 -17.08 -12.06 -9.56
CA ALA A 192 -16.76 -11.98 -8.13
C ALA A 192 -17.18 -13.26 -7.39
N LEU A 193 -18.34 -13.83 -7.71
CA LEU A 193 -18.80 -15.10 -7.17
C LEU A 193 -17.87 -16.25 -7.57
N GLN A 194 -17.52 -16.34 -8.85
CA GLN A 194 -16.58 -17.36 -9.34
C GLN A 194 -15.22 -17.25 -8.63
N ALA A 195 -14.69 -16.06 -8.47
CA ALA A 195 -13.42 -15.84 -7.77
C ALA A 195 -13.51 -16.25 -6.28
N ALA A 196 -14.64 -15.99 -5.63
CA ALA A 196 -14.88 -16.44 -4.26
C ALA A 196 -14.93 -17.96 -4.16
N GLU A 197 -15.68 -18.64 -5.04
CA GLU A 197 -15.77 -20.10 -5.08
C GLU A 197 -14.41 -20.76 -5.36
N GLU A 198 -13.63 -20.24 -6.30
CA GLU A 198 -12.29 -20.76 -6.63
C GLU A 198 -11.24 -20.47 -5.54
N SER A 199 -11.48 -19.52 -4.66
CA SER A 199 -10.59 -19.20 -3.53
C SER A 199 -10.72 -20.14 -2.35
N GLU A 200 -11.80 -20.93 -2.28
CA GLU A 200 -12.03 -21.88 -1.21
C GLU A 200 -11.06 -23.06 -1.28
N VAL A 201 -10.37 -23.35 -0.17
CA VAL A 201 -9.39 -24.42 -0.09
C VAL A 201 -9.87 -25.52 0.85
N LEU A 202 -10.15 -26.70 0.29
CA LEU A 202 -10.53 -27.88 1.06
C LEU A 202 -9.31 -28.47 1.78
N LEU A 203 -9.11 -28.14 3.04
CA LEU A 203 -7.96 -28.61 3.83
C LEU A 203 -8.13 -30.05 4.32
N LYS A 204 -9.36 -30.50 4.58
CA LYS A 204 -9.64 -31.83 5.11
C LYS A 204 -11.08 -32.24 4.76
N ASN A 205 -11.25 -33.49 4.28
CA ASN A 205 -12.56 -34.07 3.99
C ASN A 205 -12.53 -35.61 4.20
N ASP A 206 -12.07 -36.02 5.40
CA ASP A 206 -12.01 -37.43 5.76
C ASP A 206 -13.43 -38.03 5.77
N GLY A 207 -13.59 -39.16 5.09
CA GLY A 207 -14.87 -39.82 4.95
C GLY A 207 -15.84 -39.19 3.93
N GLY A 208 -15.40 -38.20 3.14
CA GLY A 208 -16.19 -37.67 2.03
C GLY A 208 -17.46 -36.91 2.47
N LEU A 209 -17.43 -36.21 3.61
CA LEU A 209 -18.57 -35.44 4.12
C LEU A 209 -19.01 -34.32 3.16
N LEU A 210 -18.09 -33.69 2.49
CA LEU A 210 -18.35 -32.68 1.48
C LEU A 210 -18.27 -33.25 0.05
N PRO A 211 -19.13 -32.80 -0.88
CA PRO A 211 -20.20 -31.80 -0.70
C PRO A 211 -21.38 -32.33 0.10
N LEU A 212 -21.98 -31.47 0.92
CA LEU A 212 -23.18 -31.86 1.67
C LEU A 212 -24.37 -32.08 0.75
N PRO A 213 -25.24 -33.07 1.04
CA PRO A 213 -26.48 -33.22 0.31
C PRO A 213 -27.39 -32.02 0.51
N LYS A 214 -28.10 -31.57 -0.54
CA LYS A 214 -29.00 -30.41 -0.46
C LYS A 214 -30.10 -30.52 0.59
N SER A 215 -30.43 -31.75 1.03
CA SER A 215 -31.38 -32.03 2.11
C SER A 215 -30.78 -32.07 3.51
N ALA A 216 -29.47 -31.77 3.65
CA ALA A 216 -28.81 -31.79 4.94
C ALA A 216 -29.43 -30.75 5.90
N ARG A 217 -29.62 -31.13 7.14
CA ARG A 217 -29.96 -30.20 8.22
C ARG A 217 -28.67 -29.66 8.80
N ILE A 218 -28.46 -28.34 8.69
CA ILE A 218 -27.22 -27.67 9.11
C ILE A 218 -27.50 -26.79 10.31
N LEU A 219 -26.75 -26.94 11.40
CA LEU A 219 -26.69 -25.98 12.48
C LEU A 219 -25.58 -25.00 12.21
N LEU A 220 -25.96 -23.77 11.85
CA LEU A 220 -25.03 -22.66 11.72
C LEU A 220 -24.93 -21.89 13.05
N THR A 221 -23.72 -21.74 13.60
CA THR A 221 -23.50 -21.11 14.91
C THR A 221 -22.16 -20.36 14.93
N GLY A 222 -22.03 -19.51 15.94
CA GLY A 222 -20.84 -18.68 16.14
C GLY A 222 -21.07 -17.19 15.83
N PRO A 223 -20.25 -16.30 16.37
CA PRO A 223 -20.45 -14.83 16.26
C PRO A 223 -20.37 -14.32 14.82
N ASN A 224 -19.66 -15.03 13.96
CA ASN A 224 -19.45 -14.61 12.57
C ASN A 224 -20.49 -15.20 11.60
N ALA A 225 -21.37 -16.08 12.06
CA ALA A 225 -22.28 -16.81 11.20
C ALA A 225 -23.30 -15.92 10.47
N ASN A 226 -23.63 -14.76 11.03
CA ASN A 226 -24.52 -13.76 10.43
C ASN A 226 -23.97 -12.34 10.67
N SER A 227 -22.75 -12.08 10.21
CA SER A 227 -22.08 -10.79 10.36
C SER A 227 -21.57 -10.30 9.02
N MET A 228 -22.19 -9.26 8.47
CA MET A 228 -21.74 -8.62 7.21
C MET A 228 -20.29 -8.16 7.32
N ARG A 229 -19.88 -7.63 8.47
CA ARG A 229 -18.50 -7.23 8.71
C ARG A 229 -17.53 -8.41 8.56
N CYS A 230 -17.83 -9.55 9.13
CA CYS A 230 -16.94 -10.71 9.08
C CYS A 230 -16.94 -11.38 7.71
N LEU A 231 -18.08 -11.39 7.01
CA LEU A 231 -18.21 -11.94 5.66
C LEU A 231 -17.47 -11.08 4.62
N ASN A 232 -17.55 -9.75 4.73
CA ASN A 232 -16.90 -8.84 3.79
C ASN A 232 -15.45 -8.52 4.18
N GLY A 233 -15.12 -8.49 5.47
CA GLY A 233 -13.79 -8.20 5.98
C GLY A 233 -13.40 -6.72 5.98
N GLY A 234 -12.15 -6.43 6.32
CA GLY A 234 -11.57 -5.09 6.27
C GLY A 234 -11.49 -4.52 4.86
N TRP A 235 -11.47 -3.20 4.74
CA TRP A 235 -11.52 -2.43 3.49
C TRP A 235 -12.86 -2.54 2.73
N SER A 236 -13.86 -3.15 3.36
CA SER A 236 -15.22 -3.11 2.86
C SER A 236 -15.87 -1.83 3.35
N TYR A 237 -15.91 -0.82 2.49
CA TYR A 237 -16.33 0.55 2.71
C TYR A 237 -15.45 1.34 3.69
N THR A 238 -15.25 0.88 4.92
CA THR A 238 -14.29 1.47 5.88
C THR A 238 -13.08 0.59 6.07
N TRP A 239 -12.01 1.13 6.66
CA TRP A 239 -10.76 0.38 6.88
C TRP A 239 -10.98 -0.91 7.66
N GLN A 240 -11.75 -0.88 8.73
CA GLN A 240 -12.01 -2.07 9.56
C GLN A 240 -13.32 -2.79 9.19
N GLY A 241 -14.06 -2.28 8.21
CA GLY A 241 -15.36 -2.83 7.82
C GLY A 241 -16.44 -2.69 8.90
N GLU A 242 -16.27 -1.80 9.86
CA GLU A 242 -17.16 -1.63 11.04
C GLU A 242 -18.51 -1.02 10.69
N ARG A 243 -18.66 -0.40 9.54
CA ARG A 243 -19.89 0.27 9.10
C ARG A 243 -20.53 -0.39 7.87
N CYS A 244 -20.23 -1.65 7.61
CA CYS A 244 -20.76 -2.35 6.43
C CYS A 244 -22.29 -2.54 6.47
N ASP A 245 -22.92 -2.41 7.61
CA ASP A 245 -24.39 -2.50 7.76
C ASP A 245 -25.13 -1.19 7.38
N GLU A 246 -24.39 -0.11 7.07
CA GLU A 246 -24.94 1.20 6.71
C GLU A 246 -25.07 1.40 5.17
N PHE A 247 -24.62 0.42 4.37
CA PHE A 247 -24.52 0.54 2.91
C PHE A 247 -24.99 -0.73 2.18
#